data_d87a7a09d98135dac19a4354e7b3d78e
#
_entry.id   d87a7a09d98135dac19a4354e7b3d78e
#
_cell.length_a   1.000
_cell.length_b   1.000
_cell.length_c   1.000
_cell.angle_alpha   90.00
_cell.angle_beta   90.00
_cell.angle_gamma   90.00
#
_symmetry.space_group_name_H-M   'P 1'
#
loop_
_entity.id
_entity.type
_entity.pdbx_description
1 polymer ?
#
loop_
_entity_poly.entity_id
_entity_poly.type
_entity_poly.pdbx_seq_one_letter_code
_entity_poly.pdbx_strand_id
1 'polypeptide(L)'
;MMTAAARPSTVDVVCRDESGETVVQVVAGEHPLTVYVDRREVLTLMTLGAAPEALVLGYLRNQRLVERIEDVVSIQVDWDVHAASVVTRSGLVDLDERLAHRTKTTGCGSGTVFGDLMADIDAIRLPPEGEFRQSTLYALGERVRHHETIYKQAGAVHGCALFAPDAGLLYFVEDVGRHNAVDAIAGMMWLDGVEGHDKIFYTTGRLTSEMVIKAAQMRISCLVSRSGLTQMGLQIARQVGMTLIGRAVNRRFLVLNDPGRFVYDVSTTPTAAPATSAPEGR
;
A
#
# COMPACT_ATOMS: atom_id res chain seq x y z
N MET A 1 -23.31 5.83 6.14
CA MET A 1 -23.61 6.08 4.70
C MET A 1 -22.38 6.63 4.02
N MET A 2 -22.03 6.14 2.81
CA MET A 2 -20.86 6.62 2.06
C MET A 2 -21.31 7.10 0.68
N THR A 3 -20.65 8.14 0.16
CA THR A 3 -20.77 8.53 -1.25
C THR A 3 -20.14 7.47 -2.15
N ALA A 4 -20.24 7.63 -3.44
CA ALA A 4 -19.49 6.89 -4.46
C ALA A 4 -18.93 7.93 -5.44
N ALA A 5 -17.89 8.64 -4.98
CA ALA A 5 -17.38 9.85 -5.62
C ALA A 5 -16.07 9.62 -6.41
N ALA A 6 -15.92 8.44 -7.02
CA ALA A 6 -14.76 8.15 -7.87
C ALA A 6 -14.63 9.16 -9.02
N ARG A 7 -13.36 9.51 -9.35
CA ARG A 7 -13.00 10.41 -10.47
C ARG A 7 -12.20 9.66 -11.54
N PRO A 8 -12.15 10.21 -12.78
CA PRO A 8 -11.19 9.77 -13.78
C PRO A 8 -9.76 9.91 -13.24
N SER A 9 -8.99 8.83 -13.32
CA SER A 9 -7.63 8.78 -12.78
C SER A 9 -6.56 9.31 -13.72
N THR A 10 -6.94 9.70 -14.95
CA THR A 10 -6.03 10.22 -15.98
C THR A 10 -6.66 11.42 -16.69
N VAL A 11 -5.80 12.26 -17.23
CA VAL A 11 -6.16 13.42 -18.07
C VAL A 11 -5.27 13.47 -19.29
N ASP A 12 -5.83 13.94 -20.42
CA ASP A 12 -5.08 14.19 -21.65
C ASP A 12 -4.44 15.56 -21.61
N VAL A 13 -3.15 15.63 -21.94
CA VAL A 13 -2.38 16.87 -21.99
C VAL A 13 -1.73 17.00 -23.35
N VAL A 14 -1.88 18.17 -23.97
CA VAL A 14 -1.18 18.50 -25.19
C VAL A 14 0.25 18.91 -24.85
N CYS A 15 1.23 18.23 -25.42
CA CYS A 15 2.67 18.50 -25.23
C CYS A 15 3.43 18.44 -26.55
N ARG A 16 4.75 18.62 -26.50
CA ARG A 16 5.64 18.42 -27.64
C ARG A 16 6.61 17.31 -27.33
N ASP A 17 6.87 16.47 -28.35
CA ASP A 17 7.88 15.43 -28.27
C ASP A 17 9.30 15.99 -28.57
N GLU A 18 10.29 15.12 -28.62
CA GLU A 18 11.70 15.42 -28.88
C GLU A 18 11.96 15.97 -30.30
N SER A 19 11.03 15.77 -31.25
CA SER A 19 11.10 16.32 -32.61
C SER A 19 10.44 17.71 -32.71
N GLY A 20 9.74 18.16 -31.63
CA GLY A 20 8.97 19.40 -31.59
C GLY A 20 7.54 19.27 -32.13
N GLU A 21 7.12 18.05 -32.48
CA GLU A 21 5.75 17.77 -32.94
C GLU A 21 4.77 17.83 -31.76
N THR A 22 3.55 18.30 -32.05
CA THR A 22 2.49 18.35 -31.06
C THR A 22 1.84 16.97 -30.90
N VAL A 23 1.87 16.44 -29.69
CA VAL A 23 1.29 15.13 -29.33
C VAL A 23 0.35 15.27 -28.15
N VAL A 24 -0.58 14.31 -28.00
CA VAL A 24 -1.42 14.17 -26.80
C VAL A 24 -0.85 13.08 -25.94
N GLN A 25 -0.55 13.40 -24.69
CA GLN A 25 -0.04 12.47 -23.68
C GLN A 25 -1.05 12.29 -22.56
N VAL A 26 -1.28 11.04 -22.17
CA VAL A 26 -2.06 10.71 -20.96
C VAL A 26 -1.19 10.90 -19.74
N VAL A 27 -1.66 11.64 -18.74
CA VAL A 27 -0.97 11.83 -17.47
C VAL A 27 -1.88 11.45 -16.30
N ALA A 28 -1.28 11.11 -15.14
CA ALA A 28 -2.02 10.78 -13.93
C ALA A 28 -2.75 12.02 -13.39
N GLY A 29 -4.04 11.88 -13.08
CA GLY A 29 -4.89 12.96 -12.57
C GLY A 29 -4.76 13.07 -11.06
N GLU A 30 -3.85 13.90 -10.57
CA GLU A 30 -3.64 14.12 -9.14
C GLU A 30 -4.58 15.22 -8.62
N HIS A 31 -5.29 14.93 -7.52
CA HIS A 31 -6.23 15.85 -6.90
C HIS A 31 -6.00 15.95 -5.38
N PRO A 32 -6.07 17.15 -4.78
CA PRO A 32 -6.11 17.28 -3.34
C PRO A 32 -7.46 16.79 -2.80
N LEU A 33 -7.44 16.12 -1.66
CA LEU A 33 -8.62 15.72 -0.90
C LEU A 33 -8.38 16.03 0.57
N THR A 34 -8.98 17.11 1.08
CA THR A 34 -8.86 17.49 2.48
C THR A 34 -9.86 16.71 3.33
N VAL A 35 -9.36 15.99 4.31
CA VAL A 35 -10.17 15.13 5.19
C VAL A 35 -10.54 15.89 6.45
N TYR A 36 -11.84 16.00 6.70
CA TYR A 36 -12.41 16.53 7.93
C TYR A 36 -13.08 15.40 8.73
N VAL A 37 -12.77 15.30 10.02
CA VAL A 37 -13.45 14.37 10.94
C VAL A 37 -14.14 15.20 12.01
N ASP A 38 -15.45 15.04 12.14
CA ASP A 38 -16.30 15.78 13.08
C ASP A 38 -16.03 17.30 13.01
N ARG A 39 -15.96 17.83 11.80
CA ARG A 39 -15.69 19.26 11.44
C ARG A 39 -14.26 19.75 11.71
N ARG A 40 -13.33 18.86 12.08
CA ARG A 40 -11.91 19.20 12.26
C ARG A 40 -11.10 18.74 11.08
N GLU A 41 -10.28 19.62 10.55
CA GLU A 41 -9.35 19.27 9.49
C GLU A 41 -8.27 18.33 10.03
N VAL A 42 -8.08 17.22 9.32
CA VAL A 42 -7.09 16.19 9.69
C VAL A 42 -5.86 16.30 8.79
N LEU A 43 -6.02 16.27 7.47
CA LEU A 43 -4.94 16.40 6.50
C LEU A 43 -5.51 16.60 5.10
N THR A 44 -4.62 16.89 4.15
CA THR A 44 -4.93 16.81 2.71
C THR A 44 -4.14 15.66 2.07
N LEU A 45 -4.84 14.76 1.41
CA LEU A 45 -4.27 13.66 0.61
C LEU A 45 -4.18 14.08 -0.85
N MET A 46 -3.02 13.86 -1.48
CA MET A 46 -2.89 13.97 -2.93
C MET A 46 -3.16 12.59 -3.52
N THR A 47 -4.25 12.44 -4.29
CA THR A 47 -4.75 11.13 -4.74
C THR A 47 -5.29 11.19 -6.18
N LEU A 48 -5.36 10.04 -6.84
CA LEU A 48 -6.06 9.91 -8.13
C LEU A 48 -7.59 10.03 -7.99
N GLY A 49 -8.11 9.85 -6.78
CA GLY A 49 -9.56 9.88 -6.53
C GLY A 49 -10.32 8.66 -7.07
N ALA A 50 -9.65 7.52 -7.29
CA ALA A 50 -10.30 6.31 -7.79
C ALA A 50 -11.24 5.65 -6.75
N ALA A 51 -10.87 5.68 -5.47
CA ALA A 51 -11.65 5.12 -4.37
C ALA A 51 -11.53 6.00 -3.12
N PRO A 52 -12.03 7.23 -3.16
CA PRO A 52 -11.72 8.24 -2.14
C PRO A 52 -12.31 7.89 -0.76
N GLU A 53 -13.50 7.31 -0.70
CA GLU A 53 -14.13 6.92 0.56
C GLU A 53 -13.36 5.78 1.24
N ALA A 54 -12.95 4.78 0.47
CA ALA A 54 -12.14 3.66 0.97
C ALA A 54 -10.75 4.16 1.41
N LEU A 55 -10.14 5.08 0.67
CA LEU A 55 -8.88 5.72 1.03
C LEU A 55 -8.99 6.43 2.38
N VAL A 56 -10.02 7.26 2.57
CA VAL A 56 -10.26 8.00 3.82
C VAL A 56 -10.50 7.02 4.97
N LEU A 57 -11.35 6.02 4.79
CA LEU A 57 -11.65 5.00 5.81
C LEU A 57 -10.39 4.24 6.23
N GLY A 58 -9.60 3.78 5.26
CA GLY A 58 -8.38 3.03 5.53
C GLY A 58 -7.28 3.89 6.14
N TYR A 59 -7.20 5.16 5.75
CA TYR A 59 -6.33 6.12 6.42
C TYR A 59 -6.67 6.23 7.92
N LEU A 60 -7.95 6.45 8.25
CA LEU A 60 -8.40 6.54 9.65
C LEU A 60 -8.08 5.27 10.45
N ARG A 61 -8.30 4.09 9.84
CA ARG A 61 -7.93 2.79 10.40
C ARG A 61 -6.43 2.70 10.67
N ASN A 62 -5.61 2.92 9.65
CA ASN A 62 -4.16 2.72 9.71
C ASN A 62 -3.43 3.79 10.54
N GLN A 63 -4.07 4.93 10.81
CA GLN A 63 -3.63 5.94 11.77
C GLN A 63 -4.23 5.71 13.16
N ARG A 64 -5.05 4.66 13.33
CA ARG A 64 -5.78 4.34 14.57
C ARG A 64 -6.61 5.50 15.11
N LEU A 65 -7.07 6.37 14.22
CA LEU A 65 -8.00 7.44 14.55
C LEU A 65 -9.40 6.88 14.80
N VAL A 66 -9.73 5.76 14.16
CA VAL A 66 -10.96 4.99 14.39
C VAL A 66 -10.58 3.53 14.63
N GLU A 67 -11.11 2.92 15.67
CA GLU A 67 -10.79 1.54 16.05
C GLU A 67 -11.75 0.52 15.44
N ARG A 68 -12.98 0.90 15.22
CA ARG A 68 -14.05 0.03 14.73
C ARG A 68 -14.81 0.71 13.60
N ILE A 69 -15.16 -0.05 12.58
CA ILE A 69 -15.88 0.47 11.42
C ILE A 69 -17.28 1.01 11.82
N GLU A 70 -17.89 0.44 12.84
CA GLU A 70 -19.21 0.84 13.36
C GLU A 70 -19.20 2.24 13.97
N ASP A 71 -18.02 2.75 14.33
CA ASP A 71 -17.88 4.10 14.87
C ASP A 71 -17.93 5.17 13.78
N VAL A 72 -17.80 4.78 12.51
CA VAL A 72 -17.96 5.66 11.34
C VAL A 72 -19.42 5.69 10.92
N VAL A 73 -20.08 6.83 11.10
CA VAL A 73 -21.49 7.04 10.70
C VAL A 73 -21.61 7.32 9.22
N SER A 74 -20.74 8.20 8.70
CA SER A 74 -20.73 8.54 7.27
C SER A 74 -19.36 9.03 6.81
N ILE A 75 -19.10 8.81 5.50
CA ILE A 75 -18.01 9.45 4.76
C ILE A 75 -18.63 10.04 3.51
N GLN A 76 -18.51 11.34 3.34
CA GLN A 76 -19.03 12.07 2.20
C GLN A 76 -17.88 12.80 1.51
N VAL A 77 -17.70 12.56 0.23
CA VAL A 77 -16.68 13.20 -0.60
C VAL A 77 -17.36 14.15 -1.58
N ASP A 78 -16.87 15.38 -1.60
CA ASP A 78 -17.29 16.42 -2.52
C ASP A 78 -16.05 17.02 -3.21
N TRP A 79 -15.95 16.79 -4.50
CA TRP A 79 -14.83 17.26 -5.31
C TRP A 79 -14.93 18.72 -5.73
N ASP A 80 -16.09 19.36 -5.64
CA ASP A 80 -16.24 20.78 -5.95
C ASP A 80 -15.51 21.63 -4.92
N VAL A 81 -15.42 21.12 -3.69
CA VAL A 81 -14.67 21.74 -2.58
C VAL A 81 -13.43 20.94 -2.18
N HIS A 82 -13.11 19.87 -2.90
CA HIS A 82 -11.96 18.99 -2.64
C HIS A 82 -11.91 18.48 -1.19
N ALA A 83 -13.05 18.08 -0.63
CA ALA A 83 -13.17 17.70 0.76
C ALA A 83 -13.84 16.33 0.95
N ALA A 84 -13.39 15.62 2.00
CA ALA A 84 -14.04 14.45 2.55
C ALA A 84 -14.48 14.76 3.98
N SER A 85 -15.77 14.66 4.24
CA SER A 85 -16.37 14.82 5.58
C SER A 85 -16.65 13.46 6.18
N VAL A 86 -16.06 13.18 7.33
CA VAL A 86 -16.30 11.99 8.14
C VAL A 86 -17.05 12.37 9.38
N VAL A 87 -18.13 11.66 9.68
CA VAL A 87 -18.88 11.79 10.91
C VAL A 87 -18.69 10.51 11.71
N THR A 88 -18.27 10.64 12.98
CA THR A 88 -18.12 9.52 13.90
C THR A 88 -19.26 9.49 14.92
N ARG A 89 -19.47 8.33 15.55
CA ARG A 89 -20.57 8.14 16.50
C ARG A 89 -20.39 8.91 17.82
N SER A 90 -19.15 8.95 18.30
CA SER A 90 -18.84 9.49 19.65
C SER A 90 -17.87 10.66 19.62
N GLY A 91 -17.49 11.14 18.44
CA GLY A 91 -16.37 12.06 18.28
C GLY A 91 -15.01 11.32 18.43
N LEU A 92 -13.96 11.91 17.91
CA LEU A 92 -12.60 11.41 18.14
C LEU A 92 -12.08 11.99 19.45
N VAL A 93 -11.86 11.10 20.43
CA VAL A 93 -11.25 11.48 21.71
C VAL A 93 -9.79 11.86 21.45
N ASP A 94 -9.33 12.96 22.04
CA ASP A 94 -7.94 13.44 21.99
C ASP A 94 -7.37 13.69 20.59
N LEU A 95 -8.23 14.00 19.60
CA LEU A 95 -7.79 14.24 18.22
C LEU A 95 -6.72 15.34 18.15
N ASP A 96 -6.89 16.43 18.91
CA ASP A 96 -5.95 17.56 18.89
C ASP A 96 -4.58 17.17 19.45
N GLU A 97 -4.54 16.35 20.50
CA GLU A 97 -3.32 15.83 21.08
C GLU A 97 -2.62 14.86 20.10
N ARG A 98 -3.36 13.94 19.52
CA ARG A 98 -2.85 13.03 18.48
C ARG A 98 -2.36 13.76 17.25
N LEU A 99 -3.03 14.82 16.81
CA LEU A 99 -2.60 15.65 15.69
C LEU A 99 -1.36 16.49 16.02
N ALA A 100 -1.20 16.93 17.28
CA ALA A 100 -0.03 17.69 17.73
C ALA A 100 1.26 16.84 17.75
N HIS A 101 1.15 15.54 18.02
CA HIS A 101 2.28 14.60 18.04
C HIS A 101 2.67 14.02 16.66
N ARG A 102 2.14 14.58 15.56
CA ARG A 102 2.47 14.11 14.21
C ARG A 102 3.93 14.38 13.85
N THR A 103 4.64 13.32 13.57
CA THR A 103 5.95 13.41 12.92
C THR A 103 5.76 13.63 11.42
N LYS A 104 6.14 14.81 10.92
CA LYS A 104 6.17 15.04 9.47
C LYS A 104 7.35 14.29 8.87
N THR A 105 7.09 13.17 8.22
CA THR A 105 8.11 12.43 7.48
C THR A 105 8.31 13.04 6.09
N THR A 106 9.57 13.28 5.68
CA THR A 106 9.94 13.94 4.42
C THR A 106 9.88 13.04 3.18
N GLY A 107 9.36 11.85 3.27
CA GLY A 107 9.35 10.85 2.18
C GLY A 107 7.98 10.49 1.67
N CYS A 108 7.20 11.39 1.06
CA CYS A 108 5.87 11.12 0.51
C CYS A 108 4.87 10.57 1.53
N GLY A 109 5.11 10.76 2.82
CA GLY A 109 4.23 10.34 3.90
C GLY A 109 3.33 11.51 4.32
N SER A 110 2.05 11.28 4.37
CA SER A 110 1.06 12.19 4.93
C SER A 110 1.14 12.17 6.46
N GLY A 111 2.13 12.85 7.06
CA GLY A 111 2.29 13.04 8.51
C GLY A 111 1.71 11.92 9.38
N THR A 112 2.54 11.01 9.84
CA THR A 112 2.16 9.87 10.66
C THR A 112 2.36 10.20 12.14
N VAL A 113 1.49 9.75 13.01
CA VAL A 113 1.72 9.70 14.46
C VAL A 113 2.73 8.56 14.73
N PHE A 114 3.97 8.72 14.24
CA PHE A 114 4.96 7.65 14.19
C PHE A 114 5.29 7.07 15.57
N GLY A 115 5.35 7.93 16.59
CA GLY A 115 5.63 7.50 17.98
C GLY A 115 4.56 6.55 18.51
N ASP A 116 3.30 6.91 18.36
CA ASP A 116 2.17 6.11 18.85
C ASP A 116 2.05 4.80 18.06
N LEU A 117 2.25 4.86 16.74
CA LEU A 117 2.24 3.67 15.89
C LEU A 117 3.36 2.69 16.25
N MET A 118 4.52 3.17 16.68
CA MET A 118 5.61 2.30 17.13
C MET A 118 5.31 1.64 18.47
N ALA A 119 4.70 2.34 19.42
CA ALA A 119 4.24 1.72 20.67
C ALA A 119 3.21 0.60 20.43
N ASP A 120 2.32 0.80 19.47
CA ASP A 120 1.33 -0.19 19.08
C ASP A 120 1.91 -1.43 18.41
N ILE A 121 3.01 -1.27 17.66
CA ILE A 121 3.71 -2.38 17.00
C ILE A 121 4.24 -3.41 18.02
N ASP A 122 4.59 -2.98 19.22
CA ASP A 122 5.02 -3.86 20.30
C ASP A 122 3.94 -4.86 20.73
N ALA A 123 2.67 -4.50 20.57
CA ALA A 123 1.52 -5.35 20.86
C ALA A 123 1.09 -6.25 19.69
N ILE A 124 1.52 -5.96 18.47
CA ILE A 124 1.15 -6.76 17.30
C ILE A 124 2.03 -8.00 17.19
N ARG A 125 1.39 -9.17 17.16
CA ARG A 125 2.01 -10.43 16.76
C ARG A 125 1.14 -11.05 15.68
N LEU A 126 1.75 -11.30 14.53
CA LEU A 126 1.06 -11.99 13.45
C LEU A 126 1.05 -13.48 13.73
N PRO A 127 -0.06 -14.19 13.46
CA PRO A 127 -0.16 -15.61 13.75
C PRO A 127 0.91 -16.38 12.96
N PRO A 128 1.53 -17.41 13.56
CA PRO A 128 2.59 -18.19 12.89
C PRO A 128 2.06 -19.11 11.79
N GLU A 129 0.77 -19.34 11.77
CA GLU A 129 0.09 -20.20 10.80
C GLU A 129 0.02 -19.55 9.42
N GLY A 130 -0.15 -20.38 8.43
CA GLY A 130 -0.22 -19.97 7.01
C GLY A 130 1.06 -20.35 6.26
N GLU A 131 0.89 -20.65 5.00
CA GLU A 131 1.94 -21.11 4.10
C GLU A 131 1.92 -20.23 2.84
N PHE A 132 3.08 -19.69 2.47
CA PHE A 132 3.24 -18.86 1.27
C PHE A 132 4.19 -19.57 0.31
N ARG A 133 3.68 -19.90 -0.88
CA ARG A 133 4.42 -20.73 -1.84
C ARG A 133 5.15 -19.89 -2.89
N GLN A 134 6.32 -20.35 -3.28
CA GLN A 134 7.08 -19.74 -4.38
C GLN A 134 6.28 -19.71 -5.68
N SER A 135 5.54 -20.77 -6.01
CA SER A 135 4.66 -20.82 -7.18
C SER A 135 3.58 -19.75 -7.14
N THR A 136 2.96 -19.51 -5.99
CA THR A 136 2.02 -18.42 -5.76
C THR A 136 2.66 -17.06 -6.03
N LEU A 137 3.88 -16.84 -5.51
CA LEU A 137 4.60 -15.57 -5.70
C LEU A 137 4.83 -15.25 -7.19
N TYR A 138 5.14 -16.24 -8.01
CA TYR A 138 5.31 -16.04 -9.45
C TYR A 138 4.00 -15.60 -10.13
N ALA A 139 2.87 -16.15 -9.71
CA ALA A 139 1.56 -15.80 -10.25
C ALA A 139 1.14 -14.35 -9.90
N LEU A 140 1.53 -13.82 -8.73
CA LEU A 140 1.17 -12.46 -8.30
C LEU A 140 1.64 -11.40 -9.29
N GLY A 141 2.92 -11.43 -9.66
CA GLY A 141 3.50 -10.45 -10.57
C GLY A 141 2.85 -10.45 -11.95
N GLU A 142 2.42 -11.61 -12.42
CA GLU A 142 1.72 -11.75 -13.69
C GLU A 142 0.31 -11.17 -13.60
N ARG A 143 -0.43 -11.48 -12.55
CA ARG A 143 -1.78 -10.94 -12.31
C ARG A 143 -1.76 -9.42 -12.16
N VAL A 144 -0.82 -8.85 -11.40
CA VAL A 144 -0.69 -7.39 -11.27
C VAL A 144 -0.47 -6.73 -12.63
N ARG A 145 0.43 -7.27 -13.46
CA ARG A 145 0.68 -6.71 -14.81
C ARG A 145 -0.56 -6.69 -15.70
N HIS A 146 -1.50 -7.61 -15.53
CA HIS A 146 -2.76 -7.60 -16.29
C HIS A 146 -3.72 -6.50 -15.79
N HIS A 147 -3.64 -6.12 -14.51
CA HIS A 147 -4.51 -5.11 -13.88
C HIS A 147 -3.93 -3.70 -13.89
N GLU A 148 -2.60 -3.55 -14.08
CA GLU A 148 -1.99 -2.23 -14.24
C GLU A 148 -2.56 -1.53 -15.49
N THR A 149 -3.30 -0.44 -15.28
CA THR A 149 -3.94 0.35 -16.34
C THR A 149 -3.39 1.76 -16.39
N ILE A 150 -3.40 2.46 -15.28
CA ILE A 150 -2.95 3.85 -15.16
C ILE A 150 -1.43 3.91 -15.31
N TYR A 151 -0.70 2.96 -14.70
CA TYR A 151 0.75 2.87 -14.86
C TYR A 151 1.17 2.70 -16.32
N LYS A 152 0.44 1.88 -17.10
CA LYS A 152 0.75 1.65 -18.52
C LYS A 152 0.43 2.86 -19.40
N GLN A 153 -0.59 3.64 -19.05
CA GLN A 153 -1.03 4.79 -19.82
C GLN A 153 -0.24 6.06 -19.49
N ALA A 154 -0.05 6.32 -18.20
CA ALA A 154 0.44 7.59 -17.69
C ALA A 154 1.74 7.46 -16.88
N GLY A 155 2.14 6.27 -16.41
CA GLY A 155 3.21 6.15 -15.44
C GLY A 155 2.86 6.86 -14.12
N ALA A 156 3.85 7.33 -13.37
CA ALA A 156 3.74 8.21 -12.19
C ALA A 156 2.82 7.71 -11.06
N VAL A 157 2.54 6.41 -10.98
CA VAL A 157 1.68 5.80 -9.96
C VAL A 157 2.34 4.57 -9.33
N HIS A 158 1.84 4.21 -8.16
CA HIS A 158 2.15 2.97 -7.46
C HIS A 158 0.92 2.07 -7.43
N GLY A 159 1.12 0.78 -7.75
CA GLY A 159 0.10 -0.25 -7.59
C GLY A 159 0.26 -1.00 -6.28
N CYS A 160 -0.85 -1.22 -5.58
CA CYS A 160 -0.97 -2.16 -4.47
C CYS A 160 -2.07 -3.18 -4.77
N ALA A 161 -1.89 -4.40 -4.28
CA ALA A 161 -2.85 -5.49 -4.45
C ALA A 161 -2.96 -6.36 -3.21
N LEU A 162 -4.15 -6.88 -2.95
CA LEU A 162 -4.39 -7.91 -1.94
C LEU A 162 -4.77 -9.21 -2.65
N PHE A 163 -4.10 -10.29 -2.26
CA PHE A 163 -4.34 -11.62 -2.80
C PHE A 163 -4.75 -12.62 -1.72
N ALA A 164 -5.61 -13.55 -2.09
CA ALA A 164 -5.84 -14.76 -1.34
C ALA A 164 -4.61 -15.70 -1.42
N PRO A 165 -4.50 -16.72 -0.55
CA PRO A 165 -3.35 -17.64 -0.53
C PRO A 165 -3.11 -18.39 -1.84
N ASP A 166 -4.14 -18.61 -2.64
CA ASP A 166 -4.12 -19.26 -3.95
C ASP A 166 -3.77 -18.31 -5.12
N ALA A 167 -3.27 -17.11 -4.81
CA ALA A 167 -3.04 -16.00 -5.74
C ALA A 167 -4.32 -15.40 -6.35
N GLY A 168 -5.51 -15.68 -5.83
CA GLY A 168 -6.74 -14.98 -6.21
C GLY A 168 -6.64 -13.50 -5.89
N LEU A 169 -6.79 -12.61 -6.90
CA LEU A 169 -6.79 -11.17 -6.68
C LEU A 169 -8.09 -10.74 -6.02
N LEU A 170 -8.00 -10.12 -4.85
CA LEU A 170 -9.13 -9.56 -4.11
C LEU A 170 -9.31 -8.07 -4.40
N TYR A 171 -8.23 -7.30 -4.26
CA TYR A 171 -8.23 -5.86 -4.53
C TYR A 171 -6.99 -5.46 -5.30
N PHE A 172 -7.15 -4.46 -6.16
CA PHE A 172 -6.05 -3.78 -6.85
C PHE A 172 -6.35 -2.28 -6.90
N VAL A 173 -5.39 -1.47 -6.44
CA VAL A 173 -5.48 -0.01 -6.42
C VAL A 173 -4.20 0.60 -6.95
N GLU A 174 -4.33 1.52 -7.91
CA GLU A 174 -3.27 2.42 -8.34
C GLU A 174 -3.53 3.81 -7.77
N ASP A 175 -2.48 4.45 -7.24
CA ASP A 175 -2.54 5.83 -6.77
C ASP A 175 -1.15 6.50 -6.95
N VAL A 176 -1.10 7.83 -6.98
CA VAL A 176 0.15 8.60 -7.03
C VAL A 176 1.05 8.30 -5.84
N GLY A 177 0.45 8.00 -4.68
CA GLY A 177 1.13 7.62 -3.45
C GLY A 177 0.92 6.15 -3.08
N ARG A 178 2.02 5.39 -2.86
CA ARG A 178 1.90 4.00 -2.35
C ARG A 178 1.16 3.92 -1.01
N HIS A 179 1.24 4.96 -0.18
CA HIS A 179 0.55 5.03 1.10
C HIS A 179 -0.97 5.19 0.92
N ASN A 180 -1.41 5.94 -0.09
CA ASN A 180 -2.81 6.03 -0.44
C ASN A 180 -3.35 4.68 -0.95
N ALA A 181 -2.60 4.02 -1.84
CA ALA A 181 -3.01 2.73 -2.37
C ALA A 181 -3.16 1.65 -1.27
N VAL A 182 -2.26 1.61 -0.27
CA VAL A 182 -2.40 0.68 0.86
C VAL A 182 -3.58 1.08 1.75
N ASP A 183 -3.79 2.37 2.00
CA ASP A 183 -4.92 2.83 2.81
C ASP A 183 -6.26 2.54 2.11
N ALA A 184 -6.36 2.76 0.81
CA ALA A 184 -7.57 2.40 0.07
C ALA A 184 -7.91 0.91 0.18
N ILE A 185 -6.91 0.02 0.06
CA ILE A 185 -7.12 -1.43 0.26
C ILE A 185 -7.51 -1.72 1.72
N ALA A 186 -6.91 -1.06 2.71
CA ALA A 186 -7.29 -1.23 4.12
C ALA A 186 -8.75 -0.85 4.37
N GLY A 187 -9.22 0.21 3.73
CA GLY A 187 -10.63 0.63 3.78
C GLY A 187 -11.56 -0.39 3.12
N MET A 188 -11.20 -0.90 1.92
CA MET A 188 -11.97 -1.95 1.24
C MET A 188 -12.06 -3.23 2.09
N MET A 189 -10.93 -3.66 2.68
CA MET A 189 -10.92 -4.81 3.60
C MET A 189 -11.87 -4.63 4.78
N TRP A 190 -11.93 -3.42 5.35
CA TRP A 190 -12.83 -3.12 6.45
C TRP A 190 -14.30 -3.17 6.02
N LEU A 191 -14.62 -2.57 4.86
CA LEU A 191 -15.98 -2.56 4.31
C LEU A 191 -16.51 -3.97 4.04
N ASP A 192 -15.65 -4.84 3.54
CA ASP A 192 -16.02 -6.20 3.12
C ASP A 192 -15.79 -7.24 4.23
N GLY A 193 -15.29 -6.84 5.41
CA GLY A 193 -14.97 -7.75 6.52
C GLY A 193 -13.85 -8.75 6.19
N VAL A 194 -12.90 -8.38 5.31
CA VAL A 194 -11.80 -9.24 4.89
C VAL A 194 -10.67 -9.20 5.91
N GLU A 195 -10.34 -10.35 6.48
CA GLU A 195 -9.20 -10.53 7.40
C GLU A 195 -7.88 -10.67 6.63
N GLY A 196 -6.79 -10.15 7.23
CA GLY A 196 -5.49 -10.08 6.57
C GLY A 196 -4.52 -11.23 6.85
N HIS A 197 -4.78 -12.05 7.89
CA HIS A 197 -3.80 -12.99 8.47
C HIS A 197 -3.29 -14.08 7.51
N ASP A 198 -4.08 -14.46 6.52
CA ASP A 198 -3.74 -15.45 5.49
C ASP A 198 -3.50 -14.82 4.11
N LYS A 199 -3.55 -13.50 4.01
CA LYS A 199 -3.45 -12.78 2.74
C LYS A 199 -2.02 -12.40 2.39
N ILE A 200 -1.79 -12.22 1.09
CA ILE A 200 -0.54 -11.70 0.55
C ILE A 200 -0.81 -10.28 0.04
N PHE A 201 -0.09 -9.32 0.62
CA PHE A 201 -0.14 -7.94 0.14
C PHE A 201 1.05 -7.66 -0.78
N TYR A 202 0.78 -7.17 -1.97
CA TYR A 202 1.78 -6.80 -2.97
C TYR A 202 1.81 -5.30 -3.19
N THR A 203 3.02 -4.73 -3.35
CA THR A 203 3.20 -3.32 -3.73
C THR A 203 4.33 -3.13 -4.74
N THR A 204 4.18 -2.16 -5.64
CA THR A 204 5.28 -1.72 -6.51
C THR A 204 6.26 -0.79 -5.78
N GLY A 205 5.83 -0.22 -4.64
CA GLY A 205 6.59 0.73 -3.84
C GLY A 205 7.62 0.08 -2.90
N ARG A 206 8.47 0.89 -2.31
CA ARG A 206 9.46 0.47 -1.30
C ARG A 206 8.75 0.02 -0.01
N LEU A 207 9.34 -0.98 0.68
CA LEU A 207 8.93 -1.43 2.01
C LEU A 207 9.65 -0.59 3.08
N THR A 208 9.09 0.57 3.36
CA THR A 208 9.54 1.44 4.47
C THR A 208 8.90 1.01 5.78
N SER A 209 9.38 1.53 6.92
CA SER A 209 8.76 1.31 8.24
C SER A 209 7.26 1.54 8.21
N GLU A 210 6.81 2.66 7.64
CA GLU A 210 5.39 3.01 7.54
C GLU A 210 4.56 1.98 6.74
N MET A 211 5.08 1.49 5.61
CA MET A 211 4.40 0.44 4.83
C MET A 211 4.26 -0.86 5.61
N VAL A 212 5.31 -1.26 6.36
CA VAL A 212 5.29 -2.47 7.18
C VAL A 212 4.34 -2.30 8.38
N ILE A 213 4.32 -1.12 9.02
CA ILE A 213 3.39 -0.81 10.12
C ILE A 213 1.94 -0.93 9.63
N LYS A 214 1.59 -0.28 8.51
CA LYS A 214 0.25 -0.36 7.93
C LYS A 214 -0.16 -1.80 7.61
N ALA A 215 0.73 -2.57 6.98
CA ALA A 215 0.47 -3.98 6.71
C ALA A 215 0.27 -4.80 8.00
N ALA A 216 1.04 -4.54 9.04
CA ALA A 216 0.89 -5.21 10.34
C ALA A 216 -0.45 -4.87 11.01
N GLN A 217 -0.91 -3.61 10.93
CA GLN A 217 -2.22 -3.19 11.44
C GLN A 217 -3.38 -3.81 10.66
N MET A 218 -3.20 -4.04 9.35
CA MET A 218 -4.11 -4.80 8.51
C MET A 218 -4.05 -6.32 8.80
N ARG A 219 -3.18 -6.77 9.72
CA ARG A 219 -2.91 -8.19 10.04
C ARG A 219 -2.35 -8.99 8.87
N ILE A 220 -1.71 -8.34 7.90
CA ILE A 220 -1.09 -9.00 6.75
C ILE A 220 0.14 -9.81 7.19
N SER A 221 0.14 -11.11 6.91
CA SER A 221 1.25 -12.00 7.28
C SER A 221 2.35 -12.11 6.23
N CYS A 222 2.07 -11.79 4.96
CA CYS A 222 3.05 -11.79 3.88
C CYS A 222 3.00 -10.48 3.08
N LEU A 223 4.11 -9.76 3.06
CA LEU A 223 4.25 -8.50 2.35
C LEU A 223 5.31 -8.61 1.25
N VAL A 224 4.89 -8.39 0.01
CA VAL A 224 5.71 -8.56 -1.20
C VAL A 224 5.91 -7.23 -1.88
N SER A 225 7.13 -6.92 -2.30
CA SER A 225 7.43 -5.72 -3.07
C SER A 225 8.29 -5.99 -4.31
N ARG A 226 7.94 -5.34 -5.41
CA ARG A 226 8.79 -5.25 -6.60
C ARG A 226 10.07 -4.44 -6.35
N SER A 227 10.04 -3.55 -5.37
CA SER A 227 11.12 -2.65 -4.98
C SER A 227 11.95 -3.22 -3.82
N GLY A 228 12.83 -2.39 -3.24
CA GLY A 228 13.62 -2.70 -2.06
C GLY A 228 12.91 -2.34 -0.75
N LEU A 229 13.65 -2.50 0.36
CA LEU A 229 13.18 -2.19 1.70
C LEU A 229 14.19 -1.31 2.45
N THR A 230 13.74 -0.75 3.57
CA THR A 230 14.60 -0.04 4.52
C THR A 230 14.97 -0.95 5.70
N GLN A 231 16.09 -0.65 6.36
CA GLN A 231 16.52 -1.37 7.56
C GLN A 231 15.43 -1.37 8.64
N MET A 232 14.80 -0.22 8.90
CA MET A 232 13.74 -0.10 9.91
C MET A 232 12.51 -0.94 9.51
N GLY A 233 12.11 -0.95 8.24
CA GLY A 233 11.05 -1.83 7.77
C GLY A 233 11.33 -3.30 8.01
N LEU A 234 12.58 -3.75 7.82
CA LEU A 234 13.00 -5.11 8.13
C LEU A 234 12.94 -5.42 9.64
N GLN A 235 13.39 -4.48 10.48
CA GLN A 235 13.35 -4.65 11.93
C GLN A 235 11.91 -4.83 12.44
N ILE A 236 10.99 -3.99 11.97
CA ILE A 236 9.56 -4.08 12.34
C ILE A 236 8.96 -5.40 11.84
N ALA A 237 9.25 -5.81 10.60
CA ALA A 237 8.75 -7.08 10.06
C ALA A 237 9.19 -8.30 10.91
N ARG A 238 10.45 -8.30 11.38
CA ARG A 238 10.97 -9.32 12.30
C ARG A 238 10.24 -9.31 13.63
N GLN A 239 10.02 -8.14 14.18
CA GLN A 239 9.36 -7.96 15.48
C GLN A 239 7.92 -8.47 15.47
N VAL A 240 7.15 -8.17 14.42
CA VAL A 240 5.74 -8.61 14.30
C VAL A 240 5.59 -10.02 13.75
N GLY A 241 6.65 -10.66 13.27
CA GLY A 241 6.63 -11.98 12.65
C GLY A 241 6.02 -11.97 11.24
N MET A 242 6.31 -10.96 10.41
CA MET A 242 5.83 -10.83 9.04
C MET A 242 6.80 -11.49 8.04
N THR A 243 6.31 -12.30 7.11
CA THR A 243 7.09 -12.74 5.94
C THR A 243 7.28 -11.56 5.01
N LEU A 244 8.55 -11.20 4.73
CA LEU A 244 8.90 -10.01 3.95
C LEU A 244 9.70 -10.38 2.72
N ILE A 245 9.15 -10.09 1.55
CA ILE A 245 9.75 -10.43 0.26
C ILE A 245 9.97 -9.15 -0.54
N GLY A 246 11.19 -8.92 -0.97
CA GLY A 246 11.56 -7.77 -1.77
C GLY A 246 12.15 -8.13 -3.12
N ARG A 247 12.30 -7.11 -4.01
CA ARG A 247 12.83 -7.26 -5.36
C ARG A 247 12.13 -8.36 -6.18
N ALA A 248 10.83 -8.52 -5.95
CA ALA A 248 10.00 -9.50 -6.64
C ALA A 248 9.68 -9.01 -8.06
N VAL A 249 10.58 -9.34 -9.00
CA VAL A 249 10.48 -8.98 -10.42
C VAL A 249 10.65 -10.24 -11.28
N ASN A 250 9.65 -10.52 -12.11
CA ASN A 250 9.57 -11.74 -12.89
C ASN A 250 9.66 -12.99 -11.98
N ARG A 251 10.68 -13.83 -12.15
CA ARG A 251 10.94 -15.00 -11.30
C ARG A 251 12.08 -14.80 -10.31
N ARG A 252 12.48 -13.55 -10.05
CA ARG A 252 13.52 -13.22 -9.06
C ARG A 252 12.89 -12.52 -7.87
N PHE A 253 13.31 -12.89 -6.67
CA PHE A 253 12.90 -12.27 -5.42
C PHE A 253 13.93 -12.53 -4.32
N LEU A 254 13.82 -11.80 -3.22
CA LEU A 254 14.60 -12.02 -2.01
C LEU A 254 13.64 -12.22 -0.84
N VAL A 255 13.71 -13.36 -0.16
CA VAL A 255 13.06 -13.57 1.13
C VAL A 255 13.94 -12.91 2.19
N LEU A 256 13.50 -11.78 2.73
CA LEU A 256 14.29 -10.92 3.61
C LEU A 256 13.99 -11.17 5.08
N ASN A 257 12.78 -11.62 5.35
CA ASN A 257 12.35 -12.17 6.63
C ASN A 257 11.33 -13.28 6.40
N ASP A 258 11.51 -14.39 7.11
CA ASP A 258 10.57 -15.49 7.09
C ASP A 258 10.55 -16.17 8.47
N PRO A 259 9.42 -16.13 9.19
CA PRO A 259 9.25 -16.87 10.42
C PRO A 259 8.94 -18.38 10.21
N GLY A 260 9.25 -18.92 9.04
CA GLY A 260 9.06 -20.34 8.71
C GLY A 260 7.78 -20.65 7.92
N ARG A 261 7.24 -19.65 7.19
CA ARG A 261 6.01 -19.80 6.38
C ARG A 261 6.25 -19.96 4.89
N PHE A 262 7.45 -19.60 4.41
CA PHE A 262 7.73 -19.58 2.98
C PHE A 262 8.17 -20.96 2.49
N VAL A 263 7.50 -21.49 1.46
CA VAL A 263 7.76 -22.81 0.88
C VAL A 263 8.29 -22.69 -0.52
N TYR A 264 9.47 -23.25 -0.75
CA TYR A 264 10.08 -23.41 -2.07
C TYR A 264 9.52 -24.67 -2.74
N ASP A 265 8.45 -24.52 -3.52
CA ASP A 265 7.72 -25.63 -4.16
C ASP A 265 7.98 -25.74 -5.67
N VAL A 266 8.87 -24.90 -6.21
CA VAL A 266 9.27 -24.94 -7.63
C VAL A 266 10.70 -25.44 -7.74
N SER A 267 10.89 -26.57 -8.44
CA SER A 267 12.23 -27.09 -8.72
C SER A 267 13.00 -26.08 -9.59
N THR A 268 13.95 -25.42 -9.02
CA THR A 268 14.92 -24.63 -9.77
C THR A 268 16.02 -25.56 -10.25
N THR A 269 16.01 -25.98 -11.50
CA THR A 269 17.24 -26.47 -12.12
C THR A 269 18.26 -25.32 -12.03
N PRO A 270 19.42 -25.49 -11.38
CA PRO A 270 20.40 -24.41 -11.30
C PRO A 270 20.82 -24.06 -12.73
N THR A 271 20.47 -22.88 -13.21
CA THR A 271 21.16 -22.33 -14.38
C THR A 271 22.59 -22.11 -13.93
N ALA A 272 23.53 -22.90 -14.47
CA ALA A 272 24.95 -22.80 -14.19
C ALA A 272 25.38 -21.34 -14.28
N ALA A 273 25.96 -20.83 -13.20
CA ALA A 273 26.58 -19.50 -13.21
C ALA A 273 27.63 -19.47 -14.33
N PRO A 274 27.70 -18.41 -15.14
CA PRO A 274 28.78 -18.29 -16.10
C PRO A 274 30.10 -18.37 -15.32
N ALA A 275 30.94 -19.30 -15.73
CA ALA A 275 32.28 -19.46 -15.16
C ALA A 275 33.02 -18.13 -15.31
N THR A 276 33.35 -17.52 -14.18
CA THR A 276 34.32 -16.41 -14.17
C THR A 276 35.65 -16.95 -14.59
N SER A 277 36.02 -16.69 -15.85
CA SER A 277 37.39 -16.89 -16.33
C SER A 277 38.32 -16.04 -15.47
N ALA A 278 39.19 -16.68 -14.70
CA ALA A 278 40.28 -16.02 -14.02
C ALA A 278 41.17 -15.31 -15.07
N PRO A 279 41.68 -14.11 -14.79
CA PRO A 279 42.69 -13.52 -15.69
C PRO A 279 43.96 -14.30 -15.55
N GLU A 280 44.41 -14.90 -16.66
CA GLU A 280 45.76 -15.41 -16.78
C GLU A 280 46.73 -14.24 -16.64
N GLY A 281 47.67 -14.39 -15.73
CA GLY A 281 48.69 -13.41 -15.46
C GLY A 281 49.67 -13.23 -16.63
N ARG A 282 50.03 -11.99 -16.85
CA ARG A 282 51.36 -11.56 -17.26
C ARG A 282 51.74 -10.26 -16.56
#